data_ab93031417f7d423e804dac2b65fe4f0
#
_entry.id   ab93031417f7d423e804dac2b65fe4f0
#
_cell.length_a   1.000
_cell.length_b   1.000
_cell.length_c   1.000
_cell.angle_alpha   90.00
_cell.angle_beta   90.00
_cell.angle_gamma   90.00
#
_symmetry.space_group_name_H-M   'P 1'
#
loop_
_entity.id
_entity.type
_entity.pdbx_description
1 polymer ?
#
loop_
_entity_poly.entity_id
_entity_poly.type
_entity_poly.pdbx_seq_one_letter_code
_entity_poly.pdbx_strand_id
1 'polypeptide(L)'
;MHLLNFDAFSSKTFFRLFVAPLAMALTLTGCAHSNGQLHKVANDNAPAIDFEMTGIPLIYFGYGSSVPITENLSLTAAHVAKLNYDRVIAYHPTCDIALVESDNRGQNFPKMGLVYQDQPVTTYGVSATGDVISGYGHYRMDLNFVNYRYFKECPASIMDAPIQAGMSGGGTFNSRGDLVGIIAAMADTKNTRLLNGEALPYERLSLFVSINYVRGWLDNAVNQYYGGQNQRLVWRLEGGDDTEQLAKTTPSPLSLQE
;
A
#
# COMPACT_ATOMS: atom_id res chain seq x y z
N MET A 1 -37.99 65.80 -1.43
CA MET A 1 -36.98 65.41 -2.41
C MET A 1 -35.81 64.85 -1.62
N HIS A 2 -35.86 63.55 -1.30
CA HIS A 2 -34.84 62.86 -0.51
C HIS A 2 -33.87 62.13 -1.46
N LEU A 3 -32.65 62.59 -1.50
CA LEU A 3 -31.54 61.96 -2.22
C LEU A 3 -31.00 60.80 -1.34
N LEU A 4 -31.14 59.57 -1.87
CA LEU A 4 -30.49 58.37 -1.29
C LEU A 4 -29.01 58.37 -1.68
N ASN A 5 -28.12 58.51 -0.67
CA ASN A 5 -26.70 58.28 -0.84
C ASN A 5 -26.44 56.79 -0.96
N PHE A 6 -25.93 56.34 -2.10
CA PHE A 6 -25.35 55.02 -2.28
C PHE A 6 -23.89 55.13 -1.85
N ASP A 7 -23.60 54.65 -0.65
CA ASP A 7 -22.22 54.47 -0.21
C ASP A 7 -21.56 53.34 -1.05
N ALA A 8 -20.50 53.70 -1.74
CA ALA A 8 -19.70 52.82 -2.55
C ALA A 8 -19.09 51.75 -1.68
N PHE A 9 -19.56 50.51 -1.83
CA PHE A 9 -19.00 49.34 -1.22
C PHE A 9 -17.52 49.23 -1.62
N SER A 10 -16.61 49.38 -0.65
CA SER A 10 -15.18 49.45 -0.87
C SER A 10 -14.66 48.21 -1.62
N SER A 11 -14.06 48.44 -2.78
CA SER A 11 -13.48 47.38 -3.64
C SER A 11 -12.46 46.47 -2.92
N LYS A 12 -11.89 46.95 -1.82
CA LYS A 12 -10.97 46.21 -0.94
C LYS A 12 -11.65 45.07 -0.15
N THR A 13 -12.94 45.27 0.22
CA THR A 13 -13.72 44.25 0.94
C THR A 13 -14.15 43.15 0.00
N PHE A 14 -14.53 43.47 -1.23
CA PHE A 14 -14.88 42.51 -2.26
C PHE A 14 -13.70 41.63 -2.65
N PHE A 15 -12.50 42.21 -2.78
CA PHE A 15 -11.27 41.47 -3.10
C PHE A 15 -10.88 40.51 -1.98
N ARG A 16 -11.04 40.89 -0.70
CA ARG A 16 -10.74 39.99 0.45
C ARG A 16 -11.73 38.85 0.62
N LEU A 17 -13.00 39.03 0.31
CA LEU A 17 -14.05 38.02 0.49
C LEU A 17 -14.05 36.94 -0.62
N PHE A 18 -13.59 37.26 -1.83
CA PHE A 18 -13.61 36.32 -2.95
C PHE A 18 -12.24 35.81 -3.37
N VAL A 19 -11.20 36.58 -3.27
CA VAL A 19 -9.85 36.18 -3.69
C VAL A 19 -9.16 35.33 -2.63
N ALA A 20 -9.37 35.56 -1.34
CA ALA A 20 -8.78 34.76 -0.28
C ALA A 20 -9.28 33.30 -0.28
N PRO A 21 -10.60 32.99 -0.38
CA PRO A 21 -11.06 31.61 -0.47
C PRO A 21 -10.69 30.95 -1.80
N LEU A 22 -10.60 31.69 -2.91
CA LEU A 22 -10.16 31.16 -4.20
C LEU A 22 -8.67 30.82 -4.18
N ALA A 23 -7.83 31.64 -3.57
CA ALA A 23 -6.41 31.36 -3.37
C ALA A 23 -6.19 30.15 -2.45
N MET A 24 -7.01 29.99 -1.40
CA MET A 24 -6.96 28.85 -0.49
C MET A 24 -7.43 27.56 -1.17
N ALA A 25 -8.38 27.61 -2.11
CA ALA A 25 -8.82 26.47 -2.89
C ALA A 25 -7.74 26.00 -3.89
N LEU A 26 -6.93 26.90 -4.42
CA LEU A 26 -5.85 26.58 -5.35
C LEU A 26 -4.62 25.93 -4.67
N THR A 27 -4.46 26.10 -3.35
CA THR A 27 -3.37 25.47 -2.59
C THR A 27 -3.69 24.05 -2.11
N LEU A 28 -4.94 23.60 -2.26
CA LEU A 28 -5.39 22.27 -1.89
C LEU A 28 -5.18 21.21 -2.98
N THR A 29 -4.70 21.59 -4.16
CA THR A 29 -4.21 20.61 -5.13
C THR A 29 -2.84 20.11 -4.67
N GLY A 30 -2.81 19.26 -3.65
CA GLY A 30 -1.63 18.48 -3.33
C GLY A 30 -1.27 17.69 -4.57
N CYS A 31 -0.19 18.07 -5.25
CA CYS A 31 0.34 17.31 -6.37
C CYS A 31 0.60 15.90 -5.87
N ALA A 32 -0.20 14.93 -6.32
CA ALA A 32 0.09 13.53 -6.10
C ALA A 32 1.43 13.26 -6.79
N HIS A 33 2.51 13.22 -5.99
CA HIS A 33 3.84 12.98 -6.52
C HIS A 33 3.91 11.53 -7.02
N SER A 34 4.06 11.37 -8.33
CA SER A 34 4.27 10.07 -9.00
C SER A 34 5.68 9.98 -9.55
N ASN A 35 6.28 8.80 -9.51
CA ASN A 35 7.56 8.55 -10.16
C ASN A 35 7.43 8.00 -11.59
N GLY A 36 6.23 7.99 -12.17
CA GLY A 36 6.00 7.58 -13.55
C GLY A 36 4.53 7.61 -13.96
N GLN A 37 4.23 7.13 -15.16
CA GLN A 37 2.87 7.11 -15.68
C GLN A 37 2.04 6.00 -15.04
N LEU A 38 0.86 6.37 -14.55
CA LEU A 38 -0.14 5.49 -13.97
C LEU A 38 -1.41 5.48 -14.82
N HIS A 39 -2.16 4.39 -14.74
CA HIS A 39 -3.39 4.19 -15.50
C HIS A 39 -4.54 3.94 -14.53
N LYS A 40 -5.68 4.58 -14.79
CA LYS A 40 -6.93 4.25 -14.10
C LYS A 40 -7.41 2.88 -14.59
N VAL A 41 -7.80 2.03 -13.66
CA VAL A 41 -8.29 0.68 -13.94
C VAL A 41 -9.80 0.64 -13.71
N ALA A 42 -10.53 0.00 -14.63
CA ALA A 42 -11.94 -0.28 -14.39
C ALA A 42 -12.06 -1.30 -13.25
N ASN A 43 -13.00 -1.07 -12.32
CA ASN A 43 -13.13 -1.87 -11.09
C ASN A 43 -13.28 -3.38 -11.36
N ASP A 44 -13.91 -3.77 -12.47
CA ASP A 44 -14.11 -5.18 -12.83
C ASP A 44 -12.82 -5.93 -13.20
N ASN A 45 -11.74 -5.20 -13.48
CA ASN A 45 -10.46 -5.75 -13.91
C ASN A 45 -9.33 -5.55 -12.88
N ALA A 46 -9.62 -4.87 -11.76
CA ALA A 46 -8.65 -4.63 -10.70
C ALA A 46 -8.82 -5.67 -9.58
N PRO A 47 -7.73 -6.05 -8.88
CA PRO A 47 -7.87 -6.69 -7.58
C PRO A 47 -8.59 -5.73 -6.61
N ALA A 48 -9.18 -6.28 -5.56
CA ALA A 48 -9.78 -5.48 -4.50
C ALA A 48 -8.68 -4.62 -3.83
N ILE A 49 -8.87 -3.30 -3.89
CA ILE A 49 -8.01 -2.30 -3.25
C ILE A 49 -8.92 -1.28 -2.59
N ASP A 50 -8.77 -1.11 -1.29
CA ASP A 50 -9.60 -0.18 -0.53
C ASP A 50 -8.89 1.15 -0.28
N PHE A 51 -9.71 2.20 -0.13
CA PHE A 51 -9.25 3.55 0.17
C PHE A 51 -9.14 3.73 1.69
N GLU A 52 -7.94 4.08 2.15
CA GLU A 52 -7.66 4.34 3.55
C GLU A 52 -7.59 5.85 3.81
N MET A 53 -8.57 6.41 4.49
CA MET A 53 -8.51 7.79 4.93
C MET A 53 -7.53 7.91 6.11
N THR A 54 -6.60 8.86 6.04
CA THR A 54 -5.60 9.08 7.08
C THR A 54 -5.58 10.52 7.54
N GLY A 55 -5.10 10.77 8.77
CA GLY A 55 -4.87 12.09 9.28
C GLY A 55 -5.82 12.50 10.40
N ILE A 56 -5.92 13.80 10.67
CA ILE A 56 -6.80 14.38 11.69
C ILE A 56 -7.78 15.31 10.99
N PRO A 57 -9.10 15.07 11.06
CA PRO A 57 -10.09 15.91 10.40
C PRO A 57 -9.87 17.39 10.70
N LEU A 58 -9.97 18.23 9.68
CA LEU A 58 -9.78 19.70 9.70
C LEU A 58 -8.34 20.17 9.94
N ILE A 59 -7.39 19.31 10.32
CA ILE A 59 -6.00 19.68 10.59
C ILE A 59 -5.07 19.12 9.50
N TYR A 60 -5.17 17.84 9.23
CA TYR A 60 -4.35 17.15 8.24
C TYR A 60 -5.18 16.06 7.59
N PHE A 61 -5.25 16.07 6.27
CA PHE A 61 -5.92 15.05 5.49
C PHE A 61 -4.89 14.34 4.60
N GLY A 62 -4.89 13.03 4.66
CA GLY A 62 -4.11 12.17 3.80
C GLY A 62 -4.91 10.93 3.41
N TYR A 63 -4.37 10.12 2.55
CA TYR A 63 -4.96 8.85 2.18
C TYR A 63 -3.87 7.82 1.86
N GLY A 64 -4.26 6.58 1.92
CA GLY A 64 -3.49 5.42 1.56
C GLY A 64 -4.37 4.36 0.92
N SER A 65 -3.84 3.19 0.79
CA SER A 65 -4.49 2.02 0.23
C SER A 65 -4.39 0.84 1.18
N SER A 66 -5.29 -0.13 1.04
CA SER A 66 -5.15 -1.46 1.65
C SER A 66 -5.56 -2.56 0.68
N VAL A 67 -5.12 -3.77 0.95
CA VAL A 67 -5.42 -4.96 0.17
C VAL A 67 -6.21 -5.93 1.04
N PRO A 68 -7.49 -6.17 0.75
CA PRO A 68 -8.28 -7.23 1.37
C PRO A 68 -7.63 -8.60 1.20
N ILE A 69 -7.47 -9.36 2.29
CA ILE A 69 -6.87 -10.70 2.26
C ILE A 69 -7.79 -11.77 2.83
N THR A 70 -8.77 -11.38 3.62
CA THR A 70 -9.86 -12.21 4.12
C THR A 70 -11.12 -11.36 4.29
N GLU A 71 -12.25 -11.95 4.66
CA GLU A 71 -13.52 -11.23 4.89
C GLU A 71 -13.42 -10.13 5.95
N ASN A 72 -12.48 -10.24 6.90
CA ASN A 72 -12.38 -9.31 8.03
C ASN A 72 -11.01 -8.67 8.18
N LEU A 73 -10.07 -8.93 7.27
CA LEU A 73 -8.70 -8.43 7.38
C LEU A 73 -8.17 -7.90 6.06
N SER A 74 -7.49 -6.77 6.14
CA SER A 74 -6.71 -6.18 5.04
C SER A 74 -5.26 -5.93 5.46
N LEU A 75 -4.37 -5.96 4.46
CA LEU A 75 -2.98 -5.53 4.61
C LEU A 75 -2.83 -4.10 4.14
N THR A 76 -2.06 -3.31 4.89
CA THR A 76 -1.67 -1.96 4.50
C THR A 76 -0.25 -1.65 4.96
N ALA A 77 0.30 -0.51 4.55
CA ALA A 77 1.58 -0.04 5.09
C ALA A 77 1.42 0.39 6.56
N ALA A 78 2.40 0.08 7.42
CA ALA A 78 2.32 0.42 8.83
C ALA A 78 2.21 1.94 9.07
N HIS A 79 2.86 2.77 8.22
CA HIS A 79 2.74 4.22 8.33
C HIS A 79 1.34 4.74 7.94
N VAL A 80 0.60 4.04 7.07
CA VAL A 80 -0.81 4.32 6.76
C VAL A 80 -1.67 3.92 7.95
N ALA A 81 -1.54 2.70 8.46
CA ALA A 81 -2.29 2.19 9.61
C ALA A 81 -2.12 3.01 10.90
N LYS A 82 -1.00 3.72 11.07
CA LYS A 82 -0.79 4.61 12.22
C LYS A 82 -1.65 5.88 12.20
N LEU A 83 -2.18 6.23 11.04
CA LEU A 83 -2.88 7.48 10.79
C LEU A 83 -4.31 7.26 10.30
N ASN A 84 -4.72 6.03 10.02
CA ASN A 84 -6.09 5.69 9.67
C ASN A 84 -6.93 5.43 10.94
N TYR A 85 -8.22 5.18 10.76
CA TYR A 85 -9.17 4.98 11.86
C TYR A 85 -9.53 3.51 12.09
N ASP A 86 -8.93 2.59 11.32
CA ASP A 86 -9.20 1.18 11.43
C ASP A 86 -8.55 0.57 12.66
N ARG A 87 -9.15 -0.49 13.15
CA ARG A 87 -8.56 -1.27 14.23
C ARG A 87 -7.36 -2.03 13.72
N VAL A 88 -6.16 -1.63 14.17
CA VAL A 88 -4.95 -2.38 13.88
C VAL A 88 -4.92 -3.67 14.70
N ILE A 89 -4.81 -4.80 14.00
CA ILE A 89 -4.71 -6.13 14.61
C ILE A 89 -3.25 -6.44 14.96
N ALA A 90 -2.32 -6.14 14.03
CA ALA A 90 -0.91 -6.36 14.26
C ALA A 90 -0.05 -5.42 13.38
N TYR A 91 1.03 -4.90 13.97
CA TYR A 91 2.14 -4.31 13.24
C TYR A 91 3.26 -5.34 13.09
N HIS A 92 3.90 -5.40 11.93
CA HIS A 92 5.14 -6.14 11.80
C HIS A 92 6.24 -5.43 12.64
N PRO A 93 7.08 -6.16 13.39
CA PRO A 93 8.04 -5.54 14.32
C PRO A 93 9.08 -4.65 13.61
N THR A 94 9.48 -4.96 12.40
CA THR A 94 10.57 -4.28 11.69
C THR A 94 10.20 -3.76 10.30
N CYS A 95 9.18 -4.33 9.64
CA CYS A 95 8.76 -3.94 8.31
C CYS A 95 7.59 -2.95 8.34
N ASP A 96 7.52 -2.09 7.34
CA ASP A 96 6.43 -1.11 7.17
C ASP A 96 5.16 -1.75 6.62
N ILE A 97 4.62 -2.71 7.36
CA ILE A 97 3.39 -3.44 7.03
C ILE A 97 2.56 -3.66 8.29
N ALA A 98 1.25 -3.59 8.15
CA ALA A 98 0.29 -3.83 9.22
C ALA A 98 -0.90 -4.64 8.72
N LEU A 99 -1.51 -5.40 9.64
CA LEU A 99 -2.77 -6.08 9.48
C LEU A 99 -3.86 -5.25 10.18
N VAL A 100 -4.90 -4.88 9.45
CA VAL A 100 -6.03 -4.09 9.95
C VAL A 100 -7.33 -4.86 9.82
N GLU A 101 -8.29 -4.58 10.71
CA GLU A 101 -9.66 -5.10 10.62
C GLU A 101 -10.44 -4.28 9.59
N SER A 102 -11.16 -4.96 8.69
CA SER A 102 -11.98 -4.35 7.64
C SER A 102 -13.15 -5.24 7.27
N ASP A 103 -14.23 -4.68 6.73
CA ASP A 103 -15.38 -5.44 6.21
C ASP A 103 -15.22 -5.66 4.71
N ASN A 104 -14.69 -6.82 4.34
CA ASN A 104 -14.39 -7.19 2.96
C ASN A 104 -15.38 -8.23 2.41
N ARG A 105 -16.54 -8.39 3.00
CA ARG A 105 -17.51 -9.39 2.59
C ARG A 105 -17.95 -9.17 1.12
N GLY A 106 -17.93 -10.24 0.35
CA GLY A 106 -18.26 -10.20 -1.08
C GLY A 106 -17.11 -9.77 -2.00
N GLN A 107 -15.93 -9.48 -1.47
CA GLN A 107 -14.74 -9.19 -2.27
C GLN A 107 -13.98 -10.46 -2.62
N ASN A 108 -13.18 -10.41 -3.67
CA ASN A 108 -12.28 -11.48 -4.07
C ASN A 108 -10.91 -11.24 -3.44
N PHE A 109 -10.37 -12.25 -2.73
CA PHE A 109 -9.07 -12.16 -2.08
C PHE A 109 -7.97 -12.69 -2.99
N PRO A 110 -6.82 -12.03 -3.08
CA PRO A 110 -5.68 -12.52 -3.84
C PRO A 110 -5.07 -13.75 -3.16
N LYS A 111 -4.49 -14.63 -3.96
CA LYS A 111 -3.54 -15.62 -3.44
C LYS A 111 -2.22 -14.90 -3.12
N MET A 112 -1.49 -15.40 -2.13
CA MET A 112 -0.14 -14.93 -1.82
C MET A 112 0.84 -15.61 -2.77
N GLY A 113 1.71 -14.84 -3.42
CA GLY A 113 2.60 -15.35 -4.44
C GLY A 113 4.07 -14.97 -4.23
N LEU A 114 4.88 -15.45 -5.17
CA LEU A 114 6.30 -15.14 -5.28
C LEU A 114 6.55 -14.35 -6.56
N VAL A 115 7.65 -13.60 -6.56
CA VAL A 115 8.19 -12.92 -7.74
C VAL A 115 9.70 -13.08 -7.74
N TYR A 116 10.27 -13.30 -8.91
CA TYR A 116 11.71 -13.46 -9.12
C TYR A 116 12.26 -12.32 -9.95
N GLN A 117 13.57 -12.12 -9.86
CA GLN A 117 14.25 -11.04 -10.55
C GLN A 117 13.83 -10.95 -12.03
N ASP A 118 13.59 -9.72 -12.46
CA ASP A 118 13.14 -9.34 -13.82
C ASP A 118 11.77 -9.90 -14.24
N GLN A 119 11.02 -10.50 -13.34
CA GLN A 119 9.63 -10.84 -13.61
C GLN A 119 8.73 -9.61 -13.59
N PRO A 120 7.68 -9.59 -14.45
CA PRO A 120 6.74 -8.50 -14.50
C PRO A 120 5.91 -8.41 -13.23
N VAL A 121 5.68 -7.17 -12.81
CA VAL A 121 4.79 -6.83 -11.69
C VAL A 121 3.87 -5.69 -12.06
N THR A 122 2.68 -5.71 -11.48
CA THR A 122 1.71 -4.61 -11.57
C THR A 122 1.43 -4.08 -10.17
N THR A 123 1.55 -2.78 -10.01
CA THR A 123 1.17 -2.10 -8.77
C THR A 123 -0.28 -1.67 -8.83
N TYR A 124 -1.02 -1.81 -7.74
CA TYR A 124 -2.37 -1.27 -7.59
C TYR A 124 -2.48 -0.50 -6.28
N GLY A 125 -3.14 0.63 -6.35
CA GLY A 125 -3.47 1.46 -5.20
C GLY A 125 -4.58 2.42 -5.58
N VAL A 126 -4.93 3.35 -4.69
CA VAL A 126 -5.98 4.34 -4.94
C VAL A 126 -5.41 5.72 -5.22
N SER A 127 -6.14 6.48 -6.01
CA SER A 127 -5.93 7.91 -6.23
C SER A 127 -6.63 8.74 -5.15
N ALA A 128 -6.38 10.05 -5.12
CA ALA A 128 -7.09 10.98 -4.23
C ALA A 128 -8.61 11.02 -4.46
N THR A 129 -9.09 10.57 -5.60
CA THR A 129 -10.52 10.49 -5.94
C THR A 129 -11.13 9.12 -5.61
N GLY A 130 -10.34 8.20 -5.03
CA GLY A 130 -10.78 6.83 -4.71
C GLY A 130 -10.78 5.89 -5.91
N ASP A 131 -10.30 6.34 -7.08
CA ASP A 131 -10.17 5.46 -8.24
C ASP A 131 -9.00 4.51 -8.07
N VAL A 132 -9.18 3.25 -8.45
CA VAL A 132 -8.06 2.30 -8.51
C VAL A 132 -7.16 2.67 -9.69
N ILE A 133 -5.87 2.80 -9.40
CA ILE A 133 -4.83 3.13 -10.37
C ILE A 133 -3.73 2.05 -10.34
N SER A 134 -3.09 1.85 -11.48
CA SER A 134 -2.05 0.83 -11.64
C SER A 134 -0.82 1.36 -12.36
N GLY A 135 0.33 0.76 -12.03
CA GLY A 135 1.59 0.91 -12.74
C GLY A 135 2.15 -0.45 -13.13
N TYR A 136 2.81 -0.52 -14.27
CA TYR A 136 3.42 -1.75 -14.77
C TYR A 136 4.95 -1.62 -14.83
N GLY A 137 5.65 -2.67 -14.45
CA GLY A 137 7.10 -2.75 -14.50
C GLY A 137 7.61 -4.14 -14.12
N HIS A 138 8.81 -4.20 -13.57
CA HIS A 138 9.47 -5.46 -13.20
C HIS A 138 10.02 -5.38 -11.79
N TYR A 139 9.97 -6.49 -11.07
CA TYR A 139 10.74 -6.66 -9.85
C TYR A 139 12.22 -6.77 -10.18
N ARG A 140 13.08 -6.06 -9.43
CA ARG A 140 14.50 -5.97 -9.72
C ARG A 140 15.36 -6.72 -8.73
N MET A 141 15.25 -6.40 -7.46
CA MET A 141 16.06 -7.02 -6.40
C MET A 141 15.57 -6.63 -5.01
N ASP A 142 16.08 -7.31 -4.00
CA ASP A 142 15.97 -6.88 -2.60
C ASP A 142 17.23 -6.12 -2.18
N LEU A 143 17.02 -5.03 -1.42
CA LEU A 143 18.10 -4.23 -0.86
C LEU A 143 17.85 -3.92 0.62
N ASN A 144 18.93 -3.88 1.38
CA ASN A 144 18.92 -3.33 2.73
C ASN A 144 19.33 -1.85 2.70
N PHE A 145 18.42 -0.97 3.10
CA PHE A 145 18.71 0.46 3.22
C PHE A 145 19.36 0.77 4.58
N VAL A 146 20.47 1.50 4.55
CA VAL A 146 21.18 1.87 5.79
C VAL A 146 20.48 3.02 6.52
N ASN A 147 20.01 4.02 5.78
CA ASN A 147 19.47 5.28 6.32
C ASN A 147 18.06 5.59 5.81
N TYR A 148 17.24 4.57 5.58
CA TYR A 148 15.89 4.78 5.10
C TYR A 148 14.86 4.40 6.15
N ARG A 149 13.99 5.34 6.50
CA ARG A 149 13.07 5.26 7.64
C ARG A 149 12.20 4.00 7.68
N TYR A 150 11.69 3.57 6.51
CA TYR A 150 10.75 2.45 6.42
C TYR A 150 11.42 1.08 6.22
N PHE A 151 12.71 1.06 5.89
CA PHE A 151 13.45 -0.14 5.54
C PHE A 151 14.78 -0.26 6.28
N LYS A 152 14.88 0.33 7.46
CA LYS A 152 16.11 0.27 8.26
C LYS A 152 16.43 -1.13 8.77
N GLU A 153 15.39 -1.90 9.09
CA GLU A 153 15.50 -3.24 9.70
C GLU A 153 14.72 -4.29 8.90
N CYS A 154 14.30 -3.95 7.69
CA CYS A 154 13.50 -4.79 6.78
C CYS A 154 14.06 -4.64 5.38
N PRO A 155 14.32 -5.71 4.64
CA PRO A 155 14.69 -5.60 3.24
C PRO A 155 13.57 -4.91 2.44
N ALA A 156 13.96 -4.03 1.53
CA ALA A 156 13.06 -3.46 0.55
C ALA A 156 13.14 -4.25 -0.74
N SER A 157 12.02 -4.69 -1.25
CA SER A 157 11.92 -5.22 -2.61
C SER A 157 11.75 -4.05 -3.58
N ILE A 158 12.66 -3.95 -4.55
CA ILE A 158 12.71 -2.87 -5.54
C ILE A 158 12.03 -3.30 -6.82
N MET A 159 11.21 -2.40 -7.36
CA MET A 159 10.63 -2.53 -8.70
C MET A 159 10.74 -1.18 -9.45
N ASP A 160 10.68 -1.25 -10.78
CA ASP A 160 10.60 -0.07 -11.62
C ASP A 160 9.16 0.26 -12.09
N ALA A 161 8.17 -0.50 -11.61
CA ALA A 161 6.76 -0.16 -11.79
C ALA A 161 6.46 1.19 -11.10
N PRO A 162 5.80 2.14 -11.79
CA PRO A 162 5.49 3.44 -11.20
C PRO A 162 4.48 3.33 -10.05
N ILE A 163 4.64 4.22 -9.09
CA ILE A 163 3.69 4.45 -8.00
C ILE A 163 3.55 5.95 -7.73
N GLN A 164 2.55 6.33 -6.96
CA GLN A 164 2.37 7.71 -6.48
C GLN A 164 2.02 7.74 -4.99
N ALA A 165 2.10 8.93 -4.41
CA ALA A 165 1.61 9.19 -3.07
C ALA A 165 0.13 8.78 -2.95
N GLY A 166 -0.22 8.06 -1.87
CA GLY A 166 -1.53 7.45 -1.66
C GLY A 166 -1.63 5.98 -2.08
N MET A 167 -0.73 5.48 -2.94
CA MET A 167 -0.66 4.04 -3.22
C MET A 167 0.02 3.23 -2.10
N SER A 168 0.61 3.88 -1.10
CA SER A 168 1.14 3.20 0.10
C SER A 168 0.06 2.33 0.74
N GLY A 169 0.38 1.08 1.04
CA GLY A 169 -0.55 0.06 1.53
C GLY A 169 -1.27 -0.73 0.43
N GLY A 170 -1.26 -0.26 -0.81
CA GLY A 170 -1.74 -1.01 -1.97
C GLY A 170 -0.84 -2.19 -2.31
N GLY A 171 -1.24 -2.99 -3.29
CA GLY A 171 -0.59 -4.26 -3.61
C GLY A 171 0.35 -4.18 -4.80
N THR A 172 1.40 -4.99 -4.75
CA THR A 172 2.21 -5.40 -5.89
C THR A 172 1.84 -6.84 -6.24
N PHE A 173 1.50 -7.08 -7.50
CA PHE A 173 1.01 -8.37 -7.98
C PHE A 173 1.90 -8.91 -9.10
N ASN A 174 2.10 -10.23 -9.14
CA ASN A 174 2.79 -10.89 -10.24
C ASN A 174 1.88 -11.07 -11.47
N SER A 175 2.39 -11.65 -12.55
CA SER A 175 1.65 -11.89 -13.79
C SER A 175 0.46 -12.86 -13.66
N ARG A 176 0.37 -13.60 -12.55
CA ARG A 176 -0.75 -14.50 -12.26
C ARG A 176 -1.85 -13.83 -11.42
N GLY A 177 -1.66 -12.56 -11.04
CA GLY A 177 -2.54 -11.84 -10.14
C GLY A 177 -2.39 -12.23 -8.67
N ASP A 178 -1.30 -12.90 -8.29
CA ASP A 178 -1.01 -13.20 -6.89
C ASP A 178 -0.35 -11.99 -6.22
N LEU A 179 -0.71 -11.69 -4.98
CA LEU A 179 -0.11 -10.63 -4.18
C LEU A 179 1.31 -11.03 -3.78
N VAL A 180 2.30 -10.25 -4.17
CA VAL A 180 3.71 -10.49 -3.86
C VAL A 180 4.29 -9.47 -2.87
N GLY A 181 3.61 -8.36 -2.63
CA GLY A 181 4.04 -7.37 -1.65
C GLY A 181 3.09 -6.20 -1.46
N ILE A 182 3.36 -5.43 -0.42
CA ILE A 182 2.63 -4.21 -0.06
C ILE A 182 3.50 -2.98 -0.35
N ILE A 183 2.97 -2.06 -1.15
CA ILE A 183 3.64 -0.82 -1.55
C ILE A 183 3.92 0.02 -0.29
N ALA A 184 5.16 0.48 -0.14
CA ALA A 184 5.56 1.25 1.02
C ALA A 184 6.06 2.66 0.65
N ALA A 185 6.94 2.81 -0.34
CA ALA A 185 7.60 4.08 -0.58
C ALA A 185 8.19 4.19 -2.00
N MET A 186 8.60 5.43 -2.32
CA MET A 186 9.49 5.73 -3.46
C MET A 186 10.84 6.17 -2.93
N ALA A 187 11.93 5.75 -3.56
CA ALA A 187 13.26 6.28 -3.31
C ALA A 187 13.71 7.20 -4.46
N ASP A 188 14.46 8.24 -4.12
CA ASP A 188 15.03 9.14 -5.12
C ASP A 188 16.27 8.49 -5.75
N THR A 189 16.20 8.20 -7.04
CA THR A 189 17.29 7.58 -7.81
C THR A 189 18.56 8.42 -7.83
N LYS A 190 18.44 9.75 -7.74
CA LYS A 190 19.60 10.66 -7.76
C LYS A 190 20.40 10.61 -6.47
N ASN A 191 19.72 10.35 -5.33
CA ASN A 191 20.31 10.34 -4.00
C ASN A 191 20.53 8.93 -3.43
N THR A 192 19.97 7.89 -4.08
CA THR A 192 20.17 6.50 -3.66
C THR A 192 21.44 5.96 -4.29
N ARG A 193 22.35 5.46 -3.44
CA ARG A 193 23.63 4.89 -3.85
C ARG A 193 23.89 3.58 -3.12
N LEU A 194 24.60 2.67 -3.77
CA LEU A 194 25.19 1.51 -3.12
C LEU A 194 26.28 1.97 -2.12
N LEU A 195 26.65 1.11 -1.18
CA LEU A 195 27.69 1.44 -0.20
C LEU A 195 29.06 1.74 -0.82
N ASN A 196 29.32 1.24 -2.03
CA ASN A 196 30.53 1.54 -2.81
C ASN A 196 30.41 2.89 -3.57
N GLY A 197 29.31 3.63 -3.42
CA GLY A 197 29.07 4.92 -4.09
C GLY A 197 28.41 4.83 -5.47
N GLU A 198 28.25 3.63 -6.03
CA GLU A 198 27.63 3.45 -7.34
C GLU A 198 26.12 3.75 -7.32
N ALA A 199 25.62 4.31 -8.43
CA ALA A 199 24.20 4.49 -8.62
C ALA A 199 23.52 3.16 -8.98
N LEU A 200 22.27 2.98 -8.54
CA LEU A 200 21.45 1.89 -9.04
C LEU A 200 21.08 2.17 -10.53
N PRO A 201 21.16 1.16 -11.41
CA PRO A 201 20.95 1.33 -12.86
C PRO A 201 19.46 1.38 -13.25
N TYR A 202 18.61 1.96 -12.39
CA TYR A 202 17.17 2.02 -12.60
C TYR A 202 16.70 3.47 -12.65
N GLU A 203 15.79 3.75 -13.59
CA GLU A 203 15.18 5.08 -13.71
C GLU A 203 14.20 5.39 -12.57
N ARG A 204 13.62 4.36 -11.97
CA ARG A 204 12.64 4.45 -10.89
C ARG A 204 12.97 3.44 -9.79
N LEU A 205 12.72 3.85 -8.55
CA LEU A 205 12.86 3.01 -7.38
C LEU A 205 11.54 3.07 -6.59
N SER A 206 10.64 2.15 -6.92
CA SER A 206 9.43 1.91 -6.15
C SER A 206 9.69 0.74 -5.20
N LEU A 207 9.29 0.89 -3.94
CA LEU A 207 9.66 -0.01 -2.85
C LEU A 207 8.41 -0.67 -2.29
N PHE A 208 8.49 -1.98 -2.09
CA PHE A 208 7.44 -2.74 -1.42
C PHE A 208 8.02 -3.68 -0.36
N VAL A 209 7.20 -4.05 0.63
CA VAL A 209 7.50 -5.12 1.57
C VAL A 209 7.06 -6.44 0.96
N SER A 210 7.98 -7.35 0.73
CA SER A 210 7.67 -8.69 0.20
C SER A 210 6.79 -9.48 1.17
N ILE A 211 5.67 -10.02 0.66
CA ILE A 211 4.79 -10.90 1.43
C ILE A 211 5.52 -12.16 1.88
N ASN A 212 6.41 -12.69 1.05
CA ASN A 212 7.18 -13.87 1.40
C ASN A 212 8.13 -13.62 2.59
N TYR A 213 8.71 -12.42 2.67
CA TYR A 213 9.57 -12.07 3.80
C TYR A 213 8.82 -12.04 5.14
N VAL A 214 7.58 -11.57 5.13
CA VAL A 214 6.75 -11.45 6.34
C VAL A 214 5.79 -12.64 6.56
N ARG A 215 5.92 -13.70 5.76
CA ARG A 215 5.00 -14.85 5.73
C ARG A 215 4.70 -15.40 7.11
N GLY A 216 5.73 -15.72 7.89
CA GLY A 216 5.53 -16.33 9.22
C GLY A 216 4.79 -15.43 10.20
N TRP A 217 5.08 -14.12 10.16
CA TRP A 217 4.34 -13.13 10.94
C TRP A 217 2.87 -13.04 10.49
N LEU A 218 2.64 -12.98 9.18
CA LEU A 218 1.31 -12.83 8.60
C LEU A 218 0.42 -14.03 8.92
N ASP A 219 0.92 -15.26 8.68
CA ASP A 219 0.19 -16.49 9.00
C ASP A 219 -0.15 -16.58 10.49
N ASN A 220 0.79 -16.20 11.37
CA ASN A 220 0.56 -16.17 12.82
C ASN A 220 -0.51 -15.13 13.23
N ALA A 221 -0.42 -13.91 12.68
CA ALA A 221 -1.36 -12.84 13.02
C ALA A 221 -2.79 -13.19 12.56
N VAL A 222 -2.96 -13.73 11.35
CA VAL A 222 -4.26 -14.20 10.84
C VAL A 222 -4.80 -15.35 11.71
N ASN A 223 -3.98 -16.37 12.02
CA ASN A 223 -4.40 -17.48 12.87
C ASN A 223 -4.81 -17.02 14.28
N GLN A 224 -4.11 -16.06 14.87
CA GLN A 224 -4.47 -15.49 16.17
C GLN A 224 -5.80 -14.75 16.12
N TYR A 225 -6.04 -13.95 15.09
CA TYR A 225 -7.29 -13.21 14.92
C TYR A 225 -8.51 -14.16 14.86
N TYR A 226 -8.40 -15.24 14.09
CA TYR A 226 -9.47 -16.24 13.95
C TYR A 226 -9.48 -17.33 15.05
N GLY A 227 -8.70 -17.18 16.11
CA GLY A 227 -8.70 -18.13 17.25
C GLY A 227 -8.29 -19.55 16.89
N GLY A 228 -7.43 -19.74 15.86
CA GLY A 228 -7.01 -21.05 15.36
C GLY A 228 -8.07 -21.76 14.49
N GLN A 229 -9.21 -21.13 14.20
CA GLN A 229 -10.13 -21.62 13.17
C GLN A 229 -9.41 -21.61 11.82
N ASN A 230 -9.58 -22.66 11.01
CA ASN A 230 -8.82 -22.94 9.77
C ASN A 230 -8.90 -21.87 8.65
N GLN A 231 -8.84 -20.59 9.01
CA GLN A 231 -8.72 -19.51 8.05
C GLN A 231 -7.26 -19.42 7.63
N ARG A 232 -6.91 -20.02 6.51
CA ARG A 232 -5.54 -19.99 5.98
C ARG A 232 -5.47 -19.14 4.74
N LEU A 233 -4.43 -18.33 4.65
CA LEU A 233 -4.09 -17.64 3.42
C LEU A 233 -3.65 -18.68 2.38
N VAL A 234 -4.08 -18.47 1.14
CA VAL A 234 -3.69 -19.37 0.03
C VAL A 234 -2.36 -18.90 -0.54
N TRP A 235 -1.33 -19.73 -0.36
CA TRP A 235 0.01 -19.49 -0.91
C TRP A 235 0.19 -20.26 -2.21
N ARG A 236 0.68 -19.58 -3.25
CA ARG A 236 1.07 -20.19 -4.52
C ARG A 236 2.58 -20.11 -4.67
N LEU A 237 3.26 -21.21 -4.40
CA LEU A 237 4.69 -21.41 -4.65
C LEU A 237 4.86 -21.97 -6.07
N GLU A 238 6.02 -21.77 -6.71
CA GLU A 238 6.24 -22.32 -8.06
C GLU A 238 6.11 -23.85 -8.04
N GLY A 239 5.28 -24.39 -8.94
CA GLY A 239 5.13 -25.82 -9.19
C GLY A 239 3.85 -26.48 -8.69
N GLY A 240 2.98 -25.83 -7.94
CA GLY A 240 1.73 -26.45 -7.50
C GLY A 240 0.85 -25.60 -6.60
N ASP A 241 -0.36 -26.04 -6.40
CA ASP A 241 -1.29 -25.53 -5.38
C ASP A 241 -0.88 -26.18 -4.02
N ASP A 242 0.18 -25.63 -3.40
CA ASP A 242 0.94 -26.31 -2.35
C ASP A 242 0.29 -26.30 -0.96
N THR A 243 -0.89 -25.70 -0.80
CA THR A 243 -1.63 -25.77 0.47
C THR A 243 -2.06 -27.21 0.81
N GLU A 244 -2.26 -28.08 -0.17
CA GLU A 244 -2.58 -29.48 0.06
C GLU A 244 -1.35 -30.34 0.42
N GLN A 245 -0.16 -29.99 -0.07
CA GLN A 245 1.06 -30.77 0.21
C GLN A 245 1.62 -30.50 1.59
N LEU A 246 1.59 -29.25 2.08
CA LEU A 246 2.00 -28.91 3.45
C LEU A 246 1.10 -29.56 4.52
N ALA A 247 -0.18 -29.74 4.24
CA ALA A 247 -1.08 -30.46 5.14
C ALA A 247 -0.78 -31.99 5.19
N LYS A 248 -0.17 -32.56 4.15
CA LYS A 248 0.20 -33.98 4.07
C LYS A 248 1.57 -34.29 4.67
N THR A 249 2.42 -33.28 4.89
CA THR A 249 3.78 -33.45 5.41
C THR A 249 3.93 -33.12 6.90
N THR A 250 2.85 -32.74 7.59
CA THR A 250 2.88 -32.63 9.04
C THR A 250 2.91 -34.03 9.63
N PRO A 251 3.98 -34.49 10.31
CA PRO A 251 4.00 -35.81 10.94
C PRO A 251 2.88 -35.85 11.98
N SER A 252 2.09 -36.87 11.94
CA SER A 252 1.16 -37.22 13.02
C SER A 252 1.92 -37.27 14.34
N PRO A 253 1.42 -36.70 15.45
CA PRO A 253 2.12 -36.78 16.72
C PRO A 253 2.30 -38.27 17.05
N LEU A 254 3.57 -38.66 17.20
CA LEU A 254 3.94 -39.95 17.69
C LEU A 254 3.22 -40.20 19.03
N SER A 255 2.27 -41.14 19.03
CA SER A 255 1.75 -41.70 20.28
C SER A 255 2.91 -42.31 21.03
N LEU A 256 3.34 -41.66 22.11
CA LEU A 256 4.14 -42.30 23.15
C LEU A 256 3.26 -43.42 23.73
N GLN A 257 3.51 -44.65 23.34
CA GLN A 257 3.05 -45.79 24.09
C GLN A 257 4.06 -46.04 25.21
N GLU A 258 3.53 -46.19 26.41
CA GLU A 258 4.21 -46.58 27.63
C GLU A 258 4.97 -47.93 27.49
#